data_16bced7aa6a8022cc6a99b1a06d04d28
#
_entry.id   16bced7aa6a8022cc6a99b1a06d04d28
#
_cell.length_a   1.000
_cell.length_b   1.000
_cell.length_c   1.000
_cell.angle_alpha   90.00
_cell.angle_beta   90.00
_cell.angle_gamma   90.00
#
_symmetry.space_group_name_H-M   'P 1'
#
loop_
_entity.id
_entity.type
_entity.pdbx_description
1 polymer ?
#
loop_
_entity_poly.entity_id
_entity_poly.type
_entity_poly.pdbx_seq_one_letter_code
_entity_poly.pdbx_strand_id
1 'polypeptide(L)'
;MKSKYLPFAVPSTFILLFGFLPASGRTWTDVKTGRTLEGAFVKTSEGKVSVRRSNRTVIQIDLKLLSKADQNFVAAQGKAGGKASWTTFRGESRTDHSPDEGLLETWPKEGPELLWEYRDCGKGYSGPAIVGGKVYYTGSFEGQAKIICLNEEDGEELWTSDLGEDPAKGYSTGWGSGPRGTPTVSDGVVYAISANGSLMAVDAADGKKVWSKELVGDFGGKVPPWGYSESALVDGGRLIITPGGKDGAIAALDKKTGKTIWRSKELTDRAEYSSVIIAEVNGKKQYVQLFMKTLAGVDAGTGKLLWTSKWPKGRTAVIPTPIYQDGKVYMTSGYGAGCKLVDISGAEAKDIWENKEMKNHHGGVVLVDGYLYGFSDGRGLICQDFKTGERKWNKSGEGIQKGAVHYADGMLYCVNESDGSVFLAVATPDGFSEKGRFPMPKVTKLREGTNGKVWTHPVVLDGKLYLRDQDLVFCFDVSQ
;
A
#
# COMPACT_ATOMS: atom_id res chain seq x y z
N MET A 1 -34.16 -19.08 -26.31
CA MET A 1 -34.60 -18.30 -25.14
C MET A 1 -34.02 -16.89 -25.26
N LYS A 2 -34.87 -15.85 -25.36
CA LYS A 2 -34.46 -14.49 -25.70
C LYS A 2 -33.91 -13.82 -24.44
N SER A 3 -32.62 -13.40 -24.47
CA SER A 3 -31.99 -12.54 -23.47
C SER A 3 -32.72 -11.20 -23.40
N LYS A 4 -33.29 -10.85 -22.24
CA LYS A 4 -33.96 -9.58 -22.00
C LYS A 4 -32.90 -8.51 -21.68
N TYR A 5 -32.58 -7.68 -22.66
CA TYR A 5 -31.93 -6.41 -22.40
C TYR A 5 -32.95 -5.46 -21.75
N LEU A 6 -32.66 -5.01 -20.55
CA LEU A 6 -33.41 -3.94 -19.89
C LEU A 6 -32.80 -2.59 -20.31
N PRO A 7 -33.58 -1.73 -20.99
CA PRO A 7 -33.15 -0.34 -21.17
C PRO A 7 -33.25 0.40 -19.82
N PHE A 8 -32.38 1.40 -19.65
CA PHE A 8 -32.39 2.31 -18.51
C PHE A 8 -33.80 2.94 -18.32
N ALA A 9 -34.58 2.41 -17.43
CA ALA A 9 -35.81 3.03 -16.99
C ALA A 9 -35.75 3.22 -15.47
N VAL A 10 -35.60 4.47 -15.03
CA VAL A 10 -35.78 4.86 -13.63
C VAL A 10 -36.86 5.95 -13.60
N PRO A 11 -38.00 5.76 -12.89
CA PRO A 11 -39.01 6.82 -12.73
C PRO A 11 -38.46 7.91 -11.80
N SER A 12 -38.74 9.16 -12.19
CA SER A 12 -38.45 10.35 -11.41
C SER A 12 -39.32 10.38 -10.16
N THR A 13 -38.73 10.23 -9.00
CA THR A 13 -39.31 10.69 -7.74
C THR A 13 -38.23 11.39 -6.96
N PHE A 14 -38.37 12.70 -6.81
CA PHE A 14 -37.52 13.53 -5.97
C PHE A 14 -37.76 13.14 -4.50
N ILE A 15 -36.79 12.48 -3.89
CA ILE A 15 -36.63 12.39 -2.44
C ILE A 15 -35.22 12.86 -2.14
N LEU A 16 -35.09 14.00 -1.47
CA LEU A 16 -33.89 14.48 -0.84
C LEU A 16 -33.49 13.45 0.25
N LEU A 17 -32.62 12.54 -0.10
CA LEU A 17 -31.91 11.69 0.85
C LEU A 17 -30.43 12.07 0.76
N PHE A 18 -29.88 12.50 1.86
CA PHE A 18 -28.43 12.64 2.07
C PHE A 18 -27.76 11.32 1.71
N GLY A 19 -27.27 11.21 0.48
CA GLY A 19 -26.59 10.03 -0.01
C GLY A 19 -25.14 10.04 0.41
N PHE A 20 -24.72 9.03 1.13
CA PHE A 20 -23.33 8.64 1.30
C PHE A 20 -22.69 8.46 -0.09
N LEU A 21 -21.61 9.19 -0.35
CA LEU A 21 -20.77 8.97 -1.52
C LEU A 21 -19.81 7.81 -1.19
N PRO A 22 -19.76 6.75 -2.01
CA PRO A 22 -18.78 5.68 -1.81
C PRO A 22 -17.39 6.12 -2.26
N ALA A 23 -16.38 5.53 -1.62
CA ALA A 23 -14.98 5.71 -1.96
C ALA A 23 -14.71 5.43 -3.44
N SER A 24 -14.03 6.35 -4.12
CA SER A 24 -13.43 6.27 -5.45
C SER A 24 -14.29 5.76 -6.62
N GLY A 25 -15.57 6.04 -6.65
CA GLY A 25 -16.41 5.78 -7.83
C GLY A 25 -16.11 6.79 -8.96
N ARG A 26 -15.75 6.27 -10.15
CA ARG A 26 -15.64 7.07 -11.37
C ARG A 26 -17.03 7.36 -11.90
N THR A 27 -17.24 8.55 -12.48
CA THR A 27 -18.44 8.84 -13.27
C THR A 27 -18.29 8.29 -14.68
N TRP A 28 -19.14 7.33 -15.06
CA TRP A 28 -19.22 6.72 -16.39
C TRP A 28 -20.33 7.41 -17.18
N THR A 29 -20.07 7.78 -18.43
CA THR A 29 -21.00 8.55 -19.24
C THR A 29 -21.45 7.77 -20.47
N ASP A 30 -22.75 7.54 -20.62
CA ASP A 30 -23.37 6.97 -21.82
C ASP A 30 -23.45 8.06 -22.90
N VAL A 31 -22.79 7.83 -24.06
CA VAL A 31 -22.71 8.81 -25.14
C VAL A 31 -24.02 9.01 -25.90
N LYS A 32 -24.94 8.04 -25.86
CA LYS A 32 -26.22 8.12 -26.58
C LYS A 32 -27.25 8.91 -25.78
N THR A 33 -27.24 8.75 -24.47
CA THR A 33 -28.27 9.31 -23.60
C THR A 33 -27.78 10.50 -22.76
N GLY A 34 -26.45 10.69 -22.66
CA GLY A 34 -25.84 11.66 -21.76
C GLY A 34 -25.98 11.30 -20.28
N ARG A 35 -26.56 10.15 -19.96
CA ARG A 35 -26.74 9.70 -18.58
C ARG A 35 -25.41 9.29 -17.98
N THR A 36 -25.27 9.56 -16.69
CA THR A 36 -24.08 9.20 -15.92
C THR A 36 -24.39 8.13 -14.88
N LEU A 37 -23.39 7.34 -14.56
CA LEU A 37 -23.40 6.32 -13.51
C LEU A 37 -22.13 6.45 -12.70
N GLU A 38 -22.25 6.48 -11.39
CA GLU A 38 -21.08 6.38 -10.51
C GLU A 38 -20.81 4.93 -10.10
N GLY A 39 -19.55 4.53 -10.19
CA GLY A 39 -19.11 3.19 -9.80
C GLY A 39 -17.63 2.95 -10.07
N ALA A 40 -17.08 1.99 -9.35
CA ALA A 40 -15.70 1.55 -9.53
C ALA A 40 -15.57 0.65 -10.77
N PHE A 41 -14.44 0.77 -11.48
CA PHE A 41 -14.07 -0.19 -12.53
C PHE A 41 -13.75 -1.53 -11.88
N VAL A 42 -14.25 -2.62 -12.45
CA VAL A 42 -13.96 -3.99 -12.00
C VAL A 42 -13.08 -4.70 -13.03
N LYS A 43 -13.60 -4.92 -14.22
CA LYS A 43 -12.87 -5.60 -15.30
C LYS A 43 -13.46 -5.29 -16.66
N THR A 44 -12.73 -5.70 -17.69
CA THR A 44 -13.23 -5.69 -19.08
C THR A 44 -13.26 -7.11 -19.61
N SER A 45 -14.37 -7.51 -20.21
CA SER A 45 -14.51 -8.81 -20.88
C SER A 45 -15.45 -8.66 -22.06
N GLU A 46 -15.10 -9.28 -23.21
CA GLU A 46 -15.93 -9.35 -24.41
C GLU A 46 -16.52 -7.99 -24.88
N GLY A 47 -15.71 -6.92 -24.80
CA GLY A 47 -16.12 -5.57 -25.21
C GLY A 47 -17.08 -4.87 -24.28
N LYS A 48 -17.25 -5.37 -23.05
CA LYS A 48 -18.03 -4.76 -21.96
C LYS A 48 -17.12 -4.42 -20.80
N VAL A 49 -17.47 -3.35 -20.08
CA VAL A 49 -16.87 -2.99 -18.80
C VAL A 49 -17.81 -3.35 -17.66
N SER A 50 -17.30 -4.01 -16.65
CA SER A 50 -18.00 -4.28 -15.40
C SER A 50 -17.75 -3.11 -14.46
N VAL A 51 -18.83 -2.52 -13.93
CA VAL A 51 -18.77 -1.37 -13.01
C VAL A 51 -19.53 -1.72 -11.74
N ARG A 52 -18.86 -1.60 -10.59
CA ARG A 52 -19.47 -1.83 -9.27
C ARG A 52 -20.09 -0.53 -8.77
N ARG A 53 -21.37 -0.58 -8.44
CA ARG A 53 -22.13 0.52 -7.84
C ARG A 53 -21.91 0.55 -6.31
N SER A 54 -22.28 1.68 -5.71
CA SER A 54 -22.24 1.87 -4.24
C SER A 54 -23.01 0.83 -3.43
N ASN A 55 -24.06 0.25 -4.03
CA ASN A 55 -24.85 -0.84 -3.42
C ASN A 55 -24.25 -2.24 -3.65
N ARG A 56 -22.97 -2.31 -4.04
CA ARG A 56 -22.22 -3.54 -4.38
C ARG A 56 -22.71 -4.31 -5.60
N THR A 57 -23.77 -3.86 -6.30
CA THR A 57 -24.17 -4.51 -7.55
C THR A 57 -23.18 -4.22 -8.67
N VAL A 58 -22.73 -5.25 -9.35
CA VAL A 58 -21.91 -5.13 -10.56
C VAL A 58 -22.82 -5.11 -11.77
N ILE A 59 -22.66 -4.10 -12.62
CA ILE A 59 -23.35 -4.00 -13.90
C ILE A 59 -22.36 -4.06 -15.04
N GLN A 60 -22.77 -4.63 -16.17
CA GLN A 60 -21.98 -4.65 -17.39
C GLN A 60 -22.51 -3.59 -18.37
N ILE A 61 -21.60 -2.77 -18.90
CA ILE A 61 -21.88 -1.72 -19.88
C ILE A 61 -21.06 -2.02 -21.13
N ASP A 62 -21.71 -1.97 -22.30
CA ASP A 62 -20.98 -2.08 -23.58
C ASP A 62 -20.00 -0.88 -23.71
N LEU A 63 -18.72 -1.17 -23.93
CA LEU A 63 -17.67 -0.16 -24.02
C LEU A 63 -17.97 0.89 -25.10
N LYS A 64 -18.66 0.49 -26.20
CA LYS A 64 -19.05 1.39 -27.28
C LYS A 64 -20.10 2.45 -26.87
N LEU A 65 -20.80 2.21 -25.77
CA LEU A 65 -21.80 3.16 -25.23
C LEU A 65 -21.19 4.20 -24.31
N LEU A 66 -19.94 4.03 -23.90
CA LEU A 66 -19.25 4.92 -22.98
C LEU A 66 -18.57 6.09 -23.71
N SER A 67 -18.35 7.18 -23.00
CA SER A 67 -17.62 8.34 -23.50
C SER A 67 -16.21 7.97 -23.95
N LYS A 68 -15.61 8.79 -24.84
CA LYS A 68 -14.22 8.56 -25.28
C LYS A 68 -13.23 8.62 -24.13
N ALA A 69 -13.50 9.46 -23.11
CA ALA A 69 -12.72 9.53 -21.89
C ALA A 69 -12.79 8.22 -21.10
N ASP A 70 -13.99 7.60 -21.01
CA ASP A 70 -14.19 6.31 -20.35
C ASP A 70 -13.57 5.16 -21.14
N GLN A 71 -13.74 5.17 -22.47
CA GLN A 71 -13.08 4.19 -23.35
C GLN A 71 -11.55 4.26 -23.23
N ASN A 72 -10.97 5.46 -23.20
CA ASN A 72 -9.53 5.64 -23.01
C ASN A 72 -9.08 5.17 -21.63
N PHE A 73 -9.86 5.43 -20.57
CA PHE A 73 -9.59 4.91 -19.24
C PHE A 73 -9.61 3.38 -19.26
N VAL A 74 -10.66 2.75 -19.79
CA VAL A 74 -10.75 1.28 -19.91
C VAL A 74 -9.62 0.73 -20.77
N ALA A 75 -9.24 1.40 -21.86
CA ALA A 75 -8.11 0.98 -22.69
C ALA A 75 -6.76 1.13 -21.97
N ALA A 76 -6.62 2.08 -21.06
CA ALA A 76 -5.45 2.19 -20.19
C ALA A 76 -5.41 1.04 -19.16
N GLN A 77 -6.58 0.64 -18.62
CA GLN A 77 -6.73 -0.55 -17.79
C GLN A 77 -6.58 -1.85 -18.62
N GLY A 78 -7.09 -1.88 -19.84
CA GLY A 78 -7.09 -3.04 -20.73
C GLY A 78 -5.82 -3.23 -21.58
N LYS A 79 -4.89 -2.27 -21.58
CA LYS A 79 -3.50 -2.52 -22.01
C LYS A 79 -2.75 -3.40 -21.00
N ALA A 80 -3.29 -3.56 -19.83
CA ALA A 80 -3.06 -4.66 -18.90
C ALA A 80 -4.05 -5.82 -19.18
N GLY A 81 -4.14 -6.31 -20.40
CA GLY A 81 -4.75 -7.62 -20.72
C GLY A 81 -3.94 -8.77 -20.12
N GLY A 82 -3.48 -8.59 -18.88
CA GLY A 82 -2.75 -9.43 -17.98
C GLY A 82 -3.46 -9.46 -16.64
N LYS A 83 -3.14 -10.45 -15.83
CA LYS A 83 -3.49 -10.57 -14.41
C LYS A 83 -3.43 -9.21 -13.70
N ALA A 84 -4.21 -9.00 -12.66
CA ALA A 84 -4.09 -7.85 -11.79
C ALA A 84 -2.63 -7.65 -11.34
N SER A 85 -2.24 -6.45 -10.96
CA SER A 85 -0.87 -6.20 -10.52
C SER A 85 -0.84 -5.44 -9.20
N TRP A 86 0.14 -5.79 -8.38
CA TRP A 86 0.46 -5.14 -7.11
C TRP A 86 1.85 -4.52 -7.23
N THR A 87 1.92 -3.35 -7.86
CA THR A 87 3.17 -2.78 -8.37
C THR A 87 4.14 -2.28 -7.31
N THR A 88 3.69 -2.08 -6.06
CA THR A 88 4.48 -1.48 -4.98
C THR A 88 3.83 -1.73 -3.62
N PHE A 89 4.45 -1.26 -2.54
CA PHE A 89 3.90 -1.27 -1.19
C PHE A 89 2.50 -0.64 -1.14
N ARG A 90 1.52 -1.39 -0.63
CA ARG A 90 0.10 -1.01 -0.51
C ARG A 90 -0.62 -0.84 -1.86
N GLY A 91 -0.09 -1.45 -2.93
CA GLY A 91 -0.62 -1.35 -4.30
C GLY A 91 -0.32 -0.01 -4.98
N GLU A 92 -0.72 0.13 -6.23
CA GLU A 92 -0.43 1.32 -7.05
C GLU A 92 -0.97 2.62 -6.42
N SER A 93 -2.17 2.58 -5.87
CA SER A 93 -2.81 3.72 -5.19
C SER A 93 -2.34 3.92 -3.74
N ARG A 94 -1.55 3.01 -3.21
CA ARG A 94 -1.08 2.97 -1.80
C ARG A 94 -2.20 2.95 -0.76
N THR A 95 -3.36 2.41 -1.11
CA THR A 95 -4.52 2.26 -0.22
C THR A 95 -4.54 0.95 0.56
N ASP A 96 -3.75 -0.05 0.12
CA ASP A 96 -3.74 -1.41 0.67
C ASP A 96 -5.06 -2.17 0.43
N HIS A 97 -5.69 -1.87 -0.70
CA HIS A 97 -6.90 -2.53 -1.16
C HIS A 97 -6.57 -3.42 -2.36
N SER A 98 -6.83 -4.70 -2.24
CA SER A 98 -6.85 -5.59 -3.40
C SER A 98 -8.05 -5.29 -4.31
N PRO A 99 -7.89 -5.39 -5.63
CA PRO A 99 -9.02 -5.34 -6.56
C PRO A 99 -9.84 -6.64 -6.62
N ASP A 100 -9.40 -7.68 -5.94
CA ASP A 100 -10.00 -9.01 -6.02
C ASP A 100 -11.42 -9.07 -5.47
N GLU A 101 -12.21 -9.98 -6.05
CA GLU A 101 -13.58 -10.33 -5.67
C GLU A 101 -13.77 -11.85 -5.76
N GLY A 102 -14.80 -12.37 -5.09
CA GLY A 102 -15.07 -13.80 -5.07
C GLY A 102 -14.01 -14.56 -4.26
N LEU A 103 -13.62 -13.98 -3.14
CA LEU A 103 -12.67 -14.59 -2.21
C LEU A 103 -13.41 -15.38 -1.12
N LEU A 104 -12.72 -16.30 -0.47
CA LEU A 104 -13.25 -17.06 0.66
C LEU A 104 -13.73 -16.12 1.77
N GLU A 105 -15.02 -16.18 2.09
CA GLU A 105 -15.62 -15.39 3.19
C GLU A 105 -15.33 -16.02 4.57
N THR A 106 -14.92 -17.28 4.62
CA THR A 106 -14.53 -18.01 5.83
C THR A 106 -13.40 -18.96 5.52
N TRP A 107 -12.50 -19.14 6.47
CA TRP A 107 -11.41 -20.11 6.31
C TRP A 107 -11.69 -21.42 7.05
N PRO A 108 -11.27 -22.58 6.49
CA PRO A 108 -11.26 -23.84 7.23
C PRO A 108 -10.32 -23.74 8.44
N LYS A 109 -10.46 -24.67 9.37
CA LYS A 109 -9.67 -24.68 10.61
C LYS A 109 -8.15 -24.78 10.35
N GLU A 110 -7.80 -25.47 9.29
CA GLU A 110 -6.41 -25.68 8.86
C GLU A 110 -5.84 -24.47 8.06
N GLY A 111 -6.68 -23.47 7.77
CA GLY A 111 -6.37 -22.33 6.89
C GLY A 111 -6.65 -22.64 5.42
N PRO A 112 -6.41 -21.64 4.54
CA PRO A 112 -6.49 -21.81 3.09
C PRO A 112 -5.44 -22.81 2.58
N GLU A 113 -5.64 -23.35 1.37
CA GLU A 113 -4.69 -24.26 0.72
C GLU A 113 -3.36 -23.56 0.46
N LEU A 114 -2.24 -24.18 0.87
CA LEU A 114 -0.89 -23.72 0.57
C LEU A 114 -0.53 -24.12 -0.86
N LEU A 115 -0.36 -23.17 -1.75
CA LEU A 115 0.03 -23.39 -3.15
C LEU A 115 1.52 -23.65 -3.28
N TRP A 116 2.34 -22.79 -2.66
CA TRP A 116 3.80 -22.92 -2.65
C TRP A 116 4.46 -22.20 -1.48
N GLU A 117 5.69 -22.60 -1.17
CA GLU A 117 6.57 -21.90 -0.24
C GLU A 117 7.95 -21.66 -0.87
N TYR A 118 8.59 -20.53 -0.54
CA TYR A 118 9.96 -20.21 -0.88
C TYR A 118 10.75 -19.90 0.40
N ARG A 119 11.99 -20.45 0.54
CA ARG A 119 12.73 -20.47 1.81
C ARG A 119 14.02 -19.67 1.82
N ASP A 120 14.35 -19.03 0.72
CA ASP A 120 15.62 -18.30 0.55
C ASP A 120 15.39 -16.79 0.29
N CYS A 121 14.35 -16.21 0.93
CA CYS A 121 14.08 -14.78 0.79
C CYS A 121 15.01 -13.88 1.64
N GLY A 122 15.92 -14.48 2.41
CA GLY A 122 16.87 -13.78 3.26
C GLY A 122 16.23 -12.97 4.40
N LYS A 123 17.05 -12.32 5.22
CA LYS A 123 16.55 -11.42 6.27
C LYS A 123 15.92 -10.18 5.68
N GLY A 124 14.76 -9.76 6.19
CA GLY A 124 14.10 -8.53 5.75
C GLY A 124 12.62 -8.51 6.02
N TYR A 125 11.99 -7.38 5.67
CA TYR A 125 10.59 -7.10 5.98
C TYR A 125 9.82 -6.56 4.76
N SER A 126 10.39 -6.61 3.56
CA SER A 126 9.68 -6.17 2.36
C SER A 126 8.45 -7.04 2.10
N GLY A 127 7.33 -6.42 1.74
CA GLY A 127 6.22 -7.10 1.11
C GLY A 127 6.52 -7.45 -0.36
N PRO A 128 5.62 -8.17 -1.04
CA PRO A 128 5.73 -8.44 -2.46
C PRO A 128 5.36 -7.24 -3.32
N ALA A 129 6.03 -7.09 -4.48
CA ALA A 129 5.43 -6.49 -5.66
C ALA A 129 5.13 -7.62 -6.65
N ILE A 130 3.95 -7.61 -7.28
CA ILE A 130 3.45 -8.71 -8.11
C ILE A 130 3.03 -8.13 -9.46
N VAL A 131 3.76 -8.48 -10.51
CA VAL A 131 3.55 -7.90 -11.83
C VAL A 131 3.92 -8.91 -12.91
N GLY A 132 3.01 -9.17 -13.84
CA GLY A 132 3.27 -9.94 -15.04
C GLY A 132 3.72 -11.38 -14.79
N GLY A 133 3.11 -12.06 -13.82
CA GLY A 133 3.43 -13.44 -13.45
C GLY A 133 4.72 -13.59 -12.63
N LYS A 134 5.21 -12.49 -12.03
CA LYS A 134 6.42 -12.47 -11.21
C LYS A 134 6.16 -11.80 -9.87
N VAL A 135 6.82 -12.29 -8.82
CA VAL A 135 6.78 -11.74 -7.47
C VAL A 135 8.17 -11.26 -7.08
N TYR A 136 8.26 -10.00 -6.63
CA TYR A 136 9.53 -9.37 -6.30
C TYR A 136 9.61 -9.03 -4.82
N TYR A 137 10.71 -9.43 -4.20
CA TYR A 137 11.06 -9.14 -2.81
C TYR A 137 12.46 -8.51 -2.72
N THR A 138 12.80 -8.03 -1.53
CA THR A 138 14.19 -7.73 -1.15
C THR A 138 14.56 -8.53 0.09
N GLY A 139 15.81 -8.98 0.19
CA GLY A 139 16.30 -9.74 1.33
C GLY A 139 17.80 -9.54 1.54
N SER A 140 18.30 -9.87 2.73
CA SER A 140 19.72 -9.77 3.08
C SER A 140 20.32 -11.16 3.32
N PHE A 141 21.49 -11.40 2.74
CA PHE A 141 22.23 -12.65 2.75
C PHE A 141 23.70 -12.35 3.08
N GLU A 142 24.23 -12.91 4.15
CA GLU A 142 25.69 -12.88 4.47
C GLU A 142 26.40 -11.54 4.18
N GLY A 143 25.75 -10.41 4.52
CA GLY A 143 26.30 -9.07 4.33
C GLY A 143 25.91 -8.39 3.02
N GLN A 144 25.08 -9.01 2.19
CA GLN A 144 24.62 -8.46 0.92
C GLN A 144 23.09 -8.41 0.84
N ALA A 145 22.54 -7.24 0.56
CA ALA A 145 21.11 -7.13 0.18
C ALA A 145 20.93 -7.52 -1.28
N LYS A 146 19.79 -8.15 -1.59
CA LYS A 146 19.41 -8.55 -2.94
C LYS A 146 17.97 -8.19 -3.25
N ILE A 147 17.67 -7.98 -4.52
CA ILE A 147 16.34 -8.07 -5.11
C ILE A 147 16.16 -9.52 -5.55
N ILE A 148 15.01 -10.10 -5.25
CA ILE A 148 14.68 -11.49 -5.55
C ILE A 148 13.43 -11.49 -6.43
N CYS A 149 13.47 -12.25 -7.52
CA CYS A 149 12.33 -12.43 -8.41
C CYS A 149 11.93 -13.89 -8.44
N LEU A 150 10.66 -14.15 -8.11
CA LEU A 150 10.07 -15.47 -8.14
C LEU A 150 9.03 -15.57 -9.26
N ASN A 151 8.79 -16.76 -9.75
CA ASN A 151 7.62 -17.08 -10.54
C ASN A 151 6.37 -17.04 -9.64
N GLU A 152 5.32 -16.37 -10.07
CA GLU A 152 4.07 -16.21 -9.31
C GLU A 152 3.29 -17.53 -9.18
N GLU A 153 3.42 -18.47 -10.12
CA GLU A 153 2.63 -19.70 -10.19
C GLU A 153 3.11 -20.75 -9.18
N ASP A 154 4.42 -20.95 -9.10
CA ASP A 154 5.06 -22.04 -8.35
C ASP A 154 6.08 -21.60 -7.29
N GLY A 155 6.40 -20.28 -7.22
CA GLY A 155 7.36 -19.73 -6.28
C GLY A 155 8.83 -20.02 -6.64
N GLU A 156 9.14 -20.56 -7.83
CA GLU A 156 10.52 -20.80 -8.25
C GLU A 156 11.31 -19.48 -8.41
N GLU A 157 12.58 -19.46 -7.97
CA GLU A 157 13.46 -18.31 -8.17
C GLU A 157 13.84 -18.18 -9.64
N LEU A 158 13.52 -17.03 -10.23
CA LEU A 158 13.86 -16.72 -11.62
C LEU A 158 15.22 -16.03 -11.72
N TRP A 159 15.48 -15.08 -10.82
CA TRP A 159 16.76 -14.37 -10.73
C TRP A 159 16.90 -13.61 -9.41
N THR A 160 18.14 -13.30 -9.04
CA THR A 160 18.46 -12.33 -8.00
C THR A 160 19.38 -11.24 -8.54
N SER A 161 19.36 -10.05 -7.92
CA SER A 161 20.23 -8.92 -8.25
C SER A 161 20.72 -8.23 -6.99
N ASP A 162 22.01 -7.86 -6.98
CA ASP A 162 22.62 -7.19 -5.82
C ASP A 162 21.99 -5.81 -5.58
N LEU A 163 21.74 -5.48 -4.31
CA LEU A 163 21.16 -4.21 -3.84
C LEU A 163 22.11 -3.42 -2.92
N GLY A 164 23.33 -3.91 -2.71
CA GLY A 164 24.36 -3.29 -1.87
C GLY A 164 24.60 -4.03 -0.55
N GLU A 165 25.62 -3.59 0.21
CA GLU A 165 25.95 -4.19 1.51
C GLU A 165 24.80 -4.13 2.51
N ASP A 166 24.58 -5.22 3.28
CA ASP A 166 23.63 -5.26 4.38
C ASP A 166 23.94 -6.41 5.39
N PRO A 167 24.05 -6.16 6.70
CA PRO A 167 24.06 -4.82 7.28
C PRO A 167 25.42 -4.14 7.07
N ALA A 168 25.42 -2.98 6.40
CA ALA A 168 26.58 -2.11 6.43
C ALA A 168 26.60 -1.29 7.73
N LYS A 169 27.69 -0.62 7.98
CA LYS A 169 27.78 0.32 9.11
C LYS A 169 26.76 1.43 8.94
N GLY A 170 25.86 1.62 9.89
CA GLY A 170 24.99 2.80 9.85
C GLY A 170 23.61 2.65 10.45
N TYR A 171 23.06 1.44 10.62
CA TYR A 171 21.78 1.26 11.27
C TYR A 171 21.79 0.13 12.32
N SER A 172 20.82 0.18 13.25
CA SER A 172 20.66 -0.80 14.31
C SER A 172 20.01 -2.08 13.79
N THR A 173 20.62 -3.22 14.06
CA THR A 173 20.11 -4.55 13.71
C THR A 173 19.47 -5.29 14.89
N GLY A 174 19.39 -4.67 16.07
CA GLY A 174 18.85 -5.32 17.29
C GLY A 174 17.38 -5.74 17.17
N TRP A 175 16.65 -5.18 16.21
CA TRP A 175 15.27 -5.57 15.85
C TRP A 175 15.19 -6.31 14.49
N GLY A 176 16.28 -6.91 14.05
CA GLY A 176 16.47 -7.58 12.78
C GLY A 176 17.14 -6.68 11.73
N SER A 177 17.88 -7.31 10.84
CA SER A 177 18.55 -6.70 9.69
C SER A 177 17.72 -6.92 8.41
N GLY A 178 18.22 -6.41 7.30
CA GLY A 178 17.66 -6.60 5.97
C GLY A 178 16.78 -5.45 5.49
N PRO A 179 16.58 -5.37 4.17
CA PRO A 179 15.75 -4.37 3.53
C PRO A 179 14.29 -4.44 4.01
N ARG A 180 13.64 -3.28 4.10
CA ARG A 180 12.28 -3.14 4.58
C ARG A 180 11.31 -2.65 3.52
N GLY A 181 11.79 -1.83 2.57
CA GLY A 181 10.99 -1.30 1.47
C GLY A 181 10.58 -2.41 0.50
N THR A 182 9.31 -2.44 0.13
CA THR A 182 8.81 -3.26 -0.98
C THR A 182 9.36 -2.71 -2.30
N PRO A 183 9.83 -3.55 -3.23
CA PRO A 183 10.18 -3.10 -4.58
C PRO A 183 9.02 -2.40 -5.27
N THR A 184 9.32 -1.48 -6.17
CA THR A 184 8.32 -0.85 -7.04
C THR A 184 8.62 -1.25 -8.48
N VAL A 185 7.61 -1.75 -9.19
CA VAL A 185 7.75 -2.22 -10.58
C VAL A 185 6.97 -1.31 -11.51
N SER A 186 7.62 -0.81 -12.54
CA SER A 186 6.98 0.01 -13.58
C SER A 186 7.70 -0.11 -14.91
N ASP A 187 6.93 -0.30 -15.98
CA ASP A 187 7.43 -0.35 -17.37
C ASP A 187 8.62 -1.31 -17.56
N GLY A 188 8.58 -2.49 -16.94
CA GLY A 188 9.62 -3.49 -17.03
C GLY A 188 10.89 -3.20 -16.22
N VAL A 189 10.85 -2.24 -15.29
CA VAL A 189 11.95 -1.92 -14.37
C VAL A 189 11.51 -2.09 -12.94
N VAL A 190 12.36 -2.71 -12.11
CA VAL A 190 12.20 -2.86 -10.67
C VAL A 190 13.09 -1.84 -9.96
N TYR A 191 12.49 -1.05 -9.08
CA TYR A 191 13.18 -0.07 -8.22
C TYR A 191 13.15 -0.55 -6.78
N ALA A 192 14.31 -0.61 -6.13
CA ALA A 192 14.41 -1.03 -4.74
C ALA A 192 15.39 -0.16 -3.97
N ILE A 193 15.14 0.02 -2.67
CA ILE A 193 16.00 0.76 -1.75
C ILE A 193 16.47 -0.19 -0.65
N SER A 194 17.78 -0.31 -0.45
CA SER A 194 18.38 -1.05 0.66
C SER A 194 18.22 -0.30 1.99
N ALA A 195 18.39 -1.01 3.10
CA ALA A 195 18.38 -0.38 4.42
C ALA A 195 19.46 0.71 4.59
N ASN A 196 20.57 0.61 3.86
CA ASN A 196 21.66 1.60 3.87
C ASN A 196 21.46 2.76 2.91
N GLY A 197 20.44 2.69 2.02
CA GLY A 197 20.08 3.75 1.10
C GLY A 197 20.67 3.59 -0.31
N SER A 198 21.14 2.41 -0.70
CA SER A 198 21.40 2.09 -2.10
C SER A 198 20.06 1.98 -2.84
N LEU A 199 19.82 2.83 -3.81
CA LEU A 199 18.67 2.81 -4.71
C LEU A 199 19.10 2.18 -6.03
N MET A 200 18.47 1.07 -6.39
CA MET A 200 18.78 0.32 -7.61
C MET A 200 17.58 0.28 -8.53
N ALA A 201 17.82 0.47 -9.82
CA ALA A 201 16.89 0.16 -10.90
C ALA A 201 17.44 -1.01 -11.70
N VAL A 202 16.67 -2.08 -11.83
CA VAL A 202 17.06 -3.28 -12.58
C VAL A 202 15.99 -3.67 -13.59
N ASP A 203 16.37 -4.33 -14.66
CA ASP A 203 15.44 -4.90 -15.63
C ASP A 203 14.59 -6.01 -14.97
N ALA A 204 13.29 -5.93 -15.10
CA ALA A 204 12.36 -6.91 -14.52
C ALA A 204 12.43 -8.30 -15.20
N ALA A 205 13.02 -8.40 -16.40
CA ALA A 205 13.15 -9.66 -17.10
C ALA A 205 14.26 -10.54 -16.51
N ASP A 206 15.43 -9.94 -16.22
CA ASP A 206 16.64 -10.69 -15.89
C ASP A 206 17.47 -10.12 -14.72
N GLY A 207 17.00 -9.06 -14.05
CA GLY A 207 17.66 -8.45 -12.89
C GLY A 207 18.91 -7.63 -13.22
N LYS A 208 19.22 -7.39 -14.51
CA LYS A 208 20.37 -6.58 -14.88
C LYS A 208 20.22 -5.13 -14.47
N LYS A 209 21.28 -4.57 -13.90
CA LYS A 209 21.32 -3.19 -13.47
C LYS A 209 21.11 -2.21 -14.64
N VAL A 210 20.11 -1.34 -14.51
CA VAL A 210 19.86 -0.22 -15.42
C VAL A 210 20.62 1.02 -14.95
N TRP A 211 20.42 1.40 -13.68
CA TRP A 211 21.15 2.48 -13.01
C TRP A 211 21.09 2.32 -11.49
N SER A 212 21.93 3.07 -10.77
CA SER A 212 21.92 3.11 -9.31
C SER A 212 22.22 4.49 -8.78
N LYS A 213 21.79 4.76 -7.53
CA LYS A 213 22.05 5.95 -6.75
C LYS A 213 22.25 5.59 -5.29
N GLU A 214 22.93 6.46 -4.55
CA GLU A 214 23.13 6.35 -3.12
C GLU A 214 22.42 7.50 -2.40
N LEU A 215 21.41 7.21 -1.58
CA LEU A 215 20.63 8.25 -0.87
C LEU A 215 21.51 9.11 0.04
N VAL A 216 22.54 8.50 0.61
CA VAL A 216 23.52 9.23 1.44
C VAL A 216 24.51 9.99 0.58
N GLY A 217 25.18 9.31 -0.35
CA GLY A 217 26.27 9.90 -1.15
C GLY A 217 25.79 10.92 -2.18
N ASP A 218 24.77 10.58 -2.96
CA ASP A 218 24.29 11.45 -4.04
C ASP A 218 23.33 12.56 -3.56
N PHE A 219 22.65 12.34 -2.42
CA PHE A 219 21.58 13.24 -1.96
C PHE A 219 21.86 13.87 -0.59
N GLY A 220 22.98 13.57 0.08
CA GLY A 220 23.28 14.09 1.41
C GLY A 220 22.31 13.61 2.49
N GLY A 221 21.63 12.47 2.27
CA GLY A 221 20.77 11.83 3.23
C GLY A 221 21.54 11.27 4.41
N LYS A 222 20.82 10.82 5.41
CA LYS A 222 21.40 10.12 6.57
C LYS A 222 20.57 8.89 6.85
N VAL A 223 21.21 7.73 6.92
CA VAL A 223 20.55 6.46 7.25
C VAL A 223 19.76 6.60 8.55
N PRO A 224 18.45 6.32 8.55
CA PRO A 224 17.65 6.31 9.77
C PRO A 224 18.13 5.23 10.75
N PRO A 225 17.87 5.33 12.06
CA PRO A 225 18.34 4.40 13.06
C PRO A 225 18.11 2.92 12.76
N TRP A 226 17.03 2.58 12.06
CA TRP A 226 16.70 1.19 11.64
C TRP A 226 16.76 0.99 10.12
N GLY A 227 17.49 1.85 9.40
CA GLY A 227 17.65 1.80 7.95
C GLY A 227 16.51 2.46 7.20
N TYR A 228 16.73 2.77 5.92
CA TYR A 228 15.68 3.22 5.02
C TYR A 228 14.62 2.12 4.85
N SER A 229 13.34 2.51 4.87
CA SER A 229 12.20 1.59 4.80
C SER A 229 11.14 2.02 3.77
N GLU A 230 11.33 3.16 3.15
CA GLU A 230 10.44 3.66 2.12
C GLU A 230 10.41 2.73 0.90
N SER A 231 9.21 2.56 0.33
CA SER A 231 9.04 2.04 -1.02
C SER A 231 8.94 3.23 -1.98
N ALA A 232 9.83 3.32 -2.97
CA ALA A 232 9.84 4.42 -3.92
C ALA A 232 8.49 4.54 -4.64
N LEU A 233 8.03 5.76 -4.93
CA LEU A 233 6.78 6.01 -5.64
C LEU A 233 7.08 6.30 -7.11
N VAL A 234 6.44 5.58 -8.03
CA VAL A 234 6.44 5.94 -9.46
C VAL A 234 5.20 6.79 -9.77
N ASP A 235 5.40 7.94 -10.42
CA ASP A 235 4.34 8.78 -10.97
C ASP A 235 4.71 9.22 -12.39
N GLY A 236 4.10 8.56 -13.37
CA GLY A 236 4.42 8.77 -14.78
C GLY A 236 5.90 8.50 -15.10
N GLY A 237 6.62 9.51 -15.53
CA GLY A 237 8.07 9.42 -15.83
C GLY A 237 8.98 9.63 -14.62
N ARG A 238 8.43 9.82 -13.42
CA ARG A 238 9.19 10.17 -12.21
C ARG A 238 9.26 9.02 -11.23
N LEU A 239 10.39 8.95 -10.54
CA LEU A 239 10.58 8.15 -9.32
C LEU A 239 10.75 9.11 -8.15
N ILE A 240 9.86 9.02 -7.16
CA ILE A 240 9.86 9.88 -5.97
C ILE A 240 10.43 9.10 -4.81
N ILE A 241 11.40 9.71 -4.14
CA ILE A 241 12.13 9.14 -3.00
C ILE A 241 12.30 10.18 -1.89
N THR A 242 12.56 9.71 -0.68
CA THR A 242 12.81 10.55 0.50
C THR A 242 14.24 10.32 1.04
N PRO A 243 15.27 10.90 0.43
CA PRO A 243 16.61 10.83 0.98
C PRO A 243 16.73 11.47 2.37
N GLY A 244 15.88 12.48 2.62
CA GLY A 244 15.98 13.35 3.79
C GLY A 244 17.17 14.32 3.72
N GLY A 245 17.26 15.26 4.68
CA GLY A 245 18.43 16.09 4.89
C GLY A 245 18.35 17.50 4.30
N LYS A 246 19.43 18.26 4.55
CA LYS A 246 19.48 19.71 4.32
C LYS A 246 19.35 20.16 2.86
N ASP A 247 19.61 19.27 1.92
CA ASP A 247 19.57 19.58 0.49
C ASP A 247 18.19 19.34 -0.13
N GLY A 248 17.19 19.07 0.71
CA GLY A 248 15.80 18.79 0.36
C GLY A 248 15.40 17.37 0.71
N ALA A 249 14.32 17.21 1.48
CA ALA A 249 13.93 15.92 2.03
C ALA A 249 13.35 14.95 0.99
N ILE A 250 12.61 15.46 0.00
CA ILE A 250 12.01 14.67 -1.08
C ILE A 250 12.72 14.99 -2.39
N ALA A 251 12.93 13.99 -3.23
CA ALA A 251 13.51 14.14 -4.56
C ALA A 251 12.62 13.44 -5.60
N ALA A 252 12.51 14.06 -6.77
CA ALA A 252 11.99 13.41 -7.98
C ALA A 252 13.13 13.15 -8.94
N LEU A 253 13.21 11.92 -9.42
CA LEU A 253 14.18 11.48 -10.41
C LEU A 253 13.44 11.13 -11.72
N ASP A 254 14.11 11.28 -12.82
CA ASP A 254 13.71 10.61 -14.06
C ASP A 254 13.85 9.09 -13.88
N LYS A 255 12.76 8.36 -13.95
CA LYS A 255 12.76 6.93 -13.62
C LYS A 255 13.61 6.07 -14.54
N LYS A 256 13.87 6.51 -15.80
CA LYS A 256 14.66 5.77 -16.76
C LYS A 256 16.17 5.94 -16.57
N THR A 257 16.59 7.10 -16.07
CA THR A 257 18.01 7.47 -16.01
C THR A 257 18.55 7.71 -14.61
N GLY A 258 17.66 7.81 -13.59
CA GLY A 258 18.06 8.20 -12.22
C GLY A 258 18.51 9.66 -12.09
N LYS A 259 18.38 10.50 -13.13
CA LYS A 259 18.73 11.93 -13.06
C LYS A 259 17.73 12.68 -12.19
N THR A 260 18.24 13.54 -11.29
CA THR A 260 17.39 14.40 -10.46
C THR A 260 16.66 15.41 -11.32
N ILE A 261 15.33 15.45 -11.19
CA ILE A 261 14.45 16.45 -11.81
C ILE A 261 14.33 17.65 -10.87
N TRP A 262 14.00 17.42 -9.59
CA TRP A 262 13.92 18.44 -8.57
C TRP A 262 14.14 17.86 -7.15
N ARG A 263 14.38 18.76 -6.20
CA ARG A 263 14.45 18.49 -4.76
C ARG A 263 13.59 19.50 -4.00
N SER A 264 12.94 19.06 -2.93
CA SER A 264 12.10 19.90 -2.06
C SER A 264 12.98 20.73 -1.10
N LYS A 265 13.68 21.74 -1.59
CA LYS A 265 14.70 22.50 -0.85
C LYS A 265 14.22 23.17 0.43
N GLU A 266 12.93 23.50 0.49
CA GLU A 266 12.29 24.15 1.65
C GLU A 266 11.95 23.15 2.77
N LEU A 267 11.98 21.85 2.48
CA LEU A 267 11.71 20.76 3.40
C LEU A 267 13.01 20.00 3.68
N THR A 268 13.49 20.07 4.92
CA THR A 268 14.82 19.56 5.30
C THR A 268 14.78 18.48 6.38
N ASP A 269 13.61 17.88 6.58
CA ASP A 269 13.41 16.80 7.52
C ASP A 269 14.30 15.60 7.18
N ARG A 270 14.63 14.79 8.17
CA ARG A 270 15.30 13.50 7.95
C ARG A 270 14.30 12.48 7.44
N ALA A 271 14.78 11.52 6.64
CA ALA A 271 13.98 10.37 6.27
C ALA A 271 13.51 9.60 7.53
N GLU A 272 12.25 9.18 7.48
CA GLU A 272 11.64 8.24 8.42
C GLU A 272 11.28 6.95 7.67
N TYR A 273 10.32 6.18 8.15
CA TYR A 273 10.02 4.86 7.62
C TYR A 273 8.74 4.83 6.77
N SER A 274 8.04 5.94 6.70
CA SER A 274 6.83 6.15 5.90
C SER A 274 7.15 6.29 4.42
N SER A 275 6.20 5.93 3.57
CA SER A 275 6.32 6.10 2.11
C SER A 275 5.48 7.28 1.61
N VAL A 276 5.97 7.95 0.55
CA VAL A 276 5.27 9.07 -0.10
C VAL A 276 3.96 8.61 -0.72
N ILE A 277 2.90 9.41 -0.59
CA ILE A 277 1.63 9.20 -1.30
C ILE A 277 1.34 10.36 -2.26
N ILE A 278 0.44 10.11 -3.22
CA ILE A 278 -0.12 11.12 -4.11
C ILE A 278 -1.41 11.66 -3.50
N ALA A 279 -1.58 12.98 -3.50
CA ALA A 279 -2.84 13.64 -3.26
C ALA A 279 -3.16 14.57 -4.45
N GLU A 280 -4.42 14.62 -4.86
CA GLU A 280 -4.87 15.57 -5.88
C GLU A 280 -5.91 16.51 -5.27
N VAL A 281 -5.58 17.78 -5.20
CA VAL A 281 -6.39 18.80 -4.56
C VAL A 281 -6.64 19.94 -5.55
N ASN A 282 -7.91 20.21 -5.85
CA ASN A 282 -8.33 21.26 -6.81
C ASN A 282 -7.62 21.12 -8.17
N GLY A 283 -7.49 19.88 -8.67
CA GLY A 283 -6.82 19.55 -9.94
C GLY A 283 -5.29 19.71 -9.90
N LYS A 284 -4.69 19.92 -8.74
CA LYS A 284 -3.24 19.97 -8.55
C LYS A 284 -2.74 18.74 -7.82
N LYS A 285 -1.82 18.04 -8.47
CA LYS A 285 -1.14 16.88 -7.88
C LYS A 285 -0.05 17.34 -6.93
N GLN A 286 0.02 16.72 -5.78
CA GLN A 286 1.06 16.92 -4.77
C GLN A 286 1.50 15.58 -4.18
N TYR A 287 2.75 15.55 -3.70
CA TYR A 287 3.27 14.42 -2.94
C TYR A 287 3.22 14.75 -1.46
N VAL A 288 2.71 13.79 -0.68
CA VAL A 288 2.55 13.93 0.77
C VAL A 288 3.46 12.94 1.47
N GLN A 289 4.25 13.41 2.43
CA GLN A 289 5.16 12.58 3.21
C GLN A 289 5.05 12.90 4.71
N LEU A 290 5.13 11.85 5.52
CA LEU A 290 5.12 11.93 6.97
C LEU A 290 6.54 11.76 7.52
N PHE A 291 7.00 12.76 8.26
CA PHE A 291 8.28 12.80 8.93
C PHE A 291 8.11 12.71 10.46
N MET A 292 9.21 12.70 11.21
CA MET A 292 9.21 12.60 12.67
C MET A 292 8.30 13.63 13.37
N LYS A 293 8.27 14.86 12.84
CA LYS A 293 7.54 15.98 13.46
C LYS A 293 6.63 16.74 12.49
N THR A 294 6.59 16.33 11.24
CA THR A 294 5.95 17.08 10.17
C THR A 294 5.23 16.14 9.21
N LEU A 295 3.98 16.44 8.91
CA LEU A 295 3.33 16.00 7.68
C LEU A 295 3.47 17.13 6.67
N ALA A 296 3.96 16.87 5.47
CA ALA A 296 4.20 17.90 4.46
C ALA A 296 3.66 17.48 3.09
N GLY A 297 3.14 18.46 2.36
CA GLY A 297 2.77 18.34 0.95
C GLY A 297 3.67 19.23 0.07
N VAL A 298 4.19 18.66 -1.02
CA VAL A 298 4.98 19.37 -2.02
C VAL A 298 4.32 19.27 -3.39
N ASP A 299 4.47 20.32 -4.20
CA ASP A 299 4.01 20.35 -5.58
C ASP A 299 4.70 19.25 -6.41
N ALA A 300 3.92 18.40 -7.07
CA ALA A 300 4.43 17.24 -7.80
C ALA A 300 5.31 17.64 -9.02
N GLY A 301 5.08 18.82 -9.61
CA GLY A 301 5.83 19.30 -10.76
C GLY A 301 7.20 19.86 -10.39
N THR A 302 7.29 20.55 -9.26
CA THR A 302 8.44 21.41 -8.90
C THR A 302 9.14 21.04 -7.60
N GLY A 303 8.49 20.27 -6.72
CA GLY A 303 9.00 19.96 -5.38
C GLY A 303 8.88 21.13 -4.38
N LYS A 304 8.22 22.25 -4.76
CA LYS A 304 7.98 23.39 -3.88
C LYS A 304 7.08 22.97 -2.72
N LEU A 305 7.43 23.39 -1.50
CA LEU A 305 6.60 23.18 -0.33
C LEU A 305 5.26 23.89 -0.49
N LEU A 306 4.15 23.18 -0.32
CA LEU A 306 2.80 23.73 -0.38
C LEU A 306 2.25 24.01 1.01
N TRP A 307 2.40 23.05 1.91
CA TRP A 307 1.87 23.13 3.26
C TRP A 307 2.62 22.16 4.20
N THR A 308 2.50 22.44 5.49
CA THR A 308 2.93 21.54 6.56
C THR A 308 1.86 21.47 7.66
N SER A 309 1.74 20.32 8.30
CA SER A 309 1.03 20.17 9.57
C SER A 309 1.99 19.58 10.60
N LYS A 310 2.05 20.18 11.78
CA LYS A 310 2.93 19.72 12.86
C LYS A 310 2.43 18.39 13.40
N TRP A 311 3.32 17.43 13.51
CA TRP A 311 3.05 16.18 14.21
C TRP A 311 3.57 16.29 15.64
N PRO A 312 2.69 16.18 16.64
CA PRO A 312 3.05 16.66 17.98
C PRO A 312 4.13 15.85 18.69
N LYS A 313 4.40 14.59 18.34
CA LYS A 313 5.33 13.79 19.17
C LYS A 313 5.80 12.49 18.52
N GLY A 314 6.27 12.49 17.28
CA GLY A 314 7.09 11.38 16.82
C GLY A 314 8.29 11.21 17.76
N ARG A 315 8.46 10.05 18.38
CA ARG A 315 9.53 9.84 19.37
C ARG A 315 10.66 8.97 18.88
N THR A 316 10.28 7.83 18.30
CA THR A 316 11.24 6.75 18.01
C THR A 316 11.27 6.41 16.54
N ALA A 317 10.11 6.20 15.94
CA ALA A 317 9.93 5.86 14.54
C ALA A 317 8.53 6.30 14.09
N VAL A 318 8.43 6.81 12.88
CA VAL A 318 7.18 7.11 12.19
C VAL A 318 7.11 6.23 10.97
N ILE A 319 6.29 5.19 11.04
CA ILE A 319 6.28 4.08 10.09
C ILE A 319 5.05 4.11 9.17
N PRO A 320 3.82 4.30 9.69
CA PRO A 320 2.63 4.22 8.86
C PRO A 320 2.62 5.24 7.73
N THR A 321 2.28 4.78 6.55
CA THR A 321 2.06 5.64 5.38
C THR A 321 0.74 6.40 5.57
N PRO A 322 0.69 7.72 5.28
CA PRO A 322 -0.54 8.50 5.34
C PRO A 322 -1.62 7.98 4.40
N ILE A 323 -2.87 8.31 4.69
CA ILE A 323 -4.02 7.99 3.84
C ILE A 323 -4.62 9.30 3.35
N TYR A 324 -4.78 9.44 2.04
CA TYR A 324 -5.45 10.58 1.43
C TYR A 324 -6.86 10.20 0.97
N GLN A 325 -7.84 11.02 1.30
CA GLN A 325 -9.20 10.94 0.74
C GLN A 325 -9.86 12.32 0.73
N ASP A 326 -10.38 12.73 -0.42
CA ASP A 326 -11.27 13.90 -0.59
C ASP A 326 -10.73 15.19 0.07
N GLY A 327 -9.48 15.55 -0.25
CA GLY A 327 -8.84 16.74 0.30
C GLY A 327 -8.39 16.62 1.75
N LYS A 328 -8.42 15.42 2.33
CA LYS A 328 -8.01 15.17 3.71
C LYS A 328 -6.92 14.13 3.78
N VAL A 329 -5.99 14.30 4.71
CA VAL A 329 -4.91 13.37 4.99
C VAL A 329 -5.01 12.87 6.42
N TYR A 330 -5.14 11.57 6.57
CA TYR A 330 -5.03 10.90 7.86
C TYR A 330 -3.60 10.43 8.09
N MET A 331 -3.12 10.59 9.31
CA MET A 331 -1.84 10.07 9.77
C MET A 331 -1.94 9.46 11.15
N THR A 332 -1.07 8.51 11.45
CA THR A 332 -0.94 7.88 12.77
C THR A 332 0.50 7.48 13.05
N SER A 333 0.83 7.28 14.31
CA SER A 333 2.10 6.69 14.73
C SER A 333 1.97 6.00 16.08
N GLY A 334 2.77 4.97 16.28
CA GLY A 334 2.90 4.25 17.54
C GLY A 334 3.59 5.06 18.63
N TYR A 335 4.12 4.38 19.64
CA TYR A 335 4.83 4.96 20.79
C TYR A 335 4.03 6.05 21.54
N GLY A 336 2.69 5.92 21.55
CA GLY A 336 1.78 6.84 22.22
C GLY A 336 1.54 8.16 21.48
N ALA A 337 1.99 8.28 20.21
CA ALA A 337 1.75 9.47 19.40
C ALA A 337 0.25 9.69 19.14
N GLY A 338 -0.44 8.70 18.56
CA GLY A 338 -1.87 8.78 18.24
C GLY A 338 -2.15 8.91 16.76
N CYS A 339 -3.21 9.63 16.43
CA CYS A 339 -3.64 9.84 15.05
C CYS A 339 -4.30 11.21 14.86
N LYS A 340 -4.34 11.67 13.60
CA LYS A 340 -4.79 13.02 13.25
C LYS A 340 -5.36 13.02 11.83
N LEU A 341 -6.41 13.82 11.62
CA LEU A 341 -6.95 14.13 10.30
C LEU A 341 -6.71 15.61 9.99
N VAL A 342 -6.18 15.87 8.80
CA VAL A 342 -5.83 17.20 8.33
C VAL A 342 -6.56 17.50 7.02
N ASP A 343 -7.23 18.65 6.93
CA ASP A 343 -7.80 19.18 5.69
C ASP A 343 -6.71 19.94 4.92
N ILE A 344 -6.46 19.53 3.69
CA ILE A 344 -5.49 20.12 2.79
C ILE A 344 -6.15 20.74 1.54
N SER A 345 -7.46 20.90 1.54
CA SER A 345 -8.22 21.48 0.42
C SER A 345 -8.09 23.00 0.29
N GLY A 346 -7.67 23.67 1.36
CA GLY A 346 -7.45 25.10 1.42
C GLY A 346 -6.02 25.53 1.06
N ALA A 347 -5.71 26.81 1.26
CA ALA A 347 -4.37 27.36 1.08
C ALA A 347 -3.38 26.88 2.15
N GLU A 348 -3.87 26.53 3.32
CA GLU A 348 -3.10 26.02 4.46
C GLU A 348 -3.72 24.71 4.95
N ALA A 349 -2.89 23.83 5.48
CA ALA A 349 -3.33 22.62 6.14
C ALA A 349 -4.02 22.94 7.48
N LYS A 350 -5.21 22.42 7.70
CA LYS A 350 -5.99 22.63 8.93
C LYS A 350 -6.29 21.32 9.62
N ASP A 351 -6.03 21.28 10.92
CA ASP A 351 -6.37 20.12 11.74
C ASP A 351 -7.90 20.01 11.87
N ILE A 352 -8.47 18.85 11.53
CA ILE A 352 -9.89 18.55 11.74
C ILE A 352 -10.09 17.96 13.13
N TRP A 353 -9.32 16.90 13.44
CA TRP A 353 -9.30 16.27 14.77
C TRP A 353 -7.96 15.59 15.02
N GLU A 354 -7.63 15.42 16.30
CA GLU A 354 -6.48 14.66 16.79
C GLU A 354 -6.89 13.88 18.03
N ASN A 355 -6.47 12.61 18.12
CA ASN A 355 -6.72 11.79 19.31
C ASN A 355 -5.68 10.65 19.46
N LYS A 356 -5.90 9.76 20.43
CA LYS A 356 -5.03 8.61 20.72
C LYS A 356 -5.74 7.27 20.58
N GLU A 357 -6.78 7.21 19.78
CA GLU A 357 -7.49 5.95 19.55
C GLU A 357 -6.64 5.00 18.70
N MET A 358 -6.16 5.45 17.55
CA MET A 358 -5.20 4.69 16.74
C MET A 358 -3.77 5.13 17.06
N LYS A 359 -2.96 4.20 17.53
CA LYS A 359 -1.52 4.32 17.72
C LYS A 359 -0.85 3.22 16.94
N ASN A 360 -0.95 3.31 15.61
CA ASN A 360 -0.44 2.25 14.74
C ASN A 360 1.10 2.27 14.70
N HIS A 361 1.71 1.09 14.73
CA HIS A 361 3.15 0.94 14.78
C HIS A 361 3.70 0.49 13.42
N HIS A 362 3.65 -0.81 13.08
CA HIS A 362 4.22 -1.35 11.86
C HIS A 362 3.18 -1.70 10.79
N GLY A 363 1.99 -2.07 11.20
CA GLY A 363 1.05 -2.84 10.38
C GLY A 363 0.15 -2.02 9.44
N GLY A 364 0.34 -0.71 9.36
CA GLY A 364 -0.49 0.14 8.51
C GLY A 364 -1.94 0.26 8.99
N VAL A 365 -2.69 1.09 8.26
CA VAL A 365 -4.14 1.30 8.47
C VAL A 365 -4.80 1.30 7.10
N VAL A 366 -5.95 0.66 6.97
CA VAL A 366 -6.77 0.70 5.74
C VAL A 366 -8.02 1.54 5.99
N LEU A 367 -8.46 2.28 4.98
CA LEU A 367 -9.68 3.09 5.03
C LEU A 367 -10.72 2.46 4.11
N VAL A 368 -11.78 1.89 4.69
CA VAL A 368 -12.87 1.21 3.96
C VAL A 368 -14.19 1.87 4.33
N ASP A 369 -14.95 2.33 3.35
CA ASP A 369 -16.31 2.90 3.50
C ASP A 369 -16.42 3.96 4.61
N GLY A 370 -15.38 4.80 4.74
CA GLY A 370 -15.34 5.87 5.75
C GLY A 370 -14.86 5.43 7.14
N TYR A 371 -14.39 4.20 7.29
CA TYR A 371 -13.85 3.67 8.54
C TYR A 371 -12.40 3.21 8.39
N LEU A 372 -11.61 3.51 9.39
CA LEU A 372 -10.19 3.17 9.49
C LEU A 372 -10.03 1.87 10.29
N TYR A 373 -9.34 0.89 9.73
CA TYR A 373 -9.03 -0.36 10.41
C TYR A 373 -7.52 -0.52 10.53
N GLY A 374 -7.05 -0.86 11.72
CA GLY A 374 -5.63 -1.08 11.98
C GLY A 374 -5.36 -1.49 13.42
N PHE A 375 -4.17 -1.98 13.68
CA PHE A 375 -3.74 -2.32 15.03
C PHE A 375 -3.27 -1.06 15.77
N SER A 376 -3.72 -0.91 17.01
CA SER A 376 -3.34 0.19 17.89
C SER A 376 -2.61 -0.32 19.12
N ASP A 377 -1.45 0.27 19.43
CA ASP A 377 -0.66 -0.09 20.62
C ASP A 377 -1.52 -0.11 21.90
N GLY A 378 -1.58 -1.29 22.53
CA GLY A 378 -2.33 -1.53 23.76
C GLY A 378 -3.86 -1.69 23.59
N ARG A 379 -4.37 -1.73 22.35
CA ARG A 379 -5.81 -1.88 22.05
C ARG A 379 -6.15 -3.03 21.10
N GLY A 380 -5.16 -3.61 20.43
CA GLY A 380 -5.36 -4.61 19.40
C GLY A 380 -5.86 -4.01 18.08
N LEU A 381 -6.67 -4.75 17.33
CA LEU A 381 -7.33 -4.27 16.13
C LEU A 381 -8.48 -3.32 16.49
N ILE A 382 -8.55 -2.17 15.84
CA ILE A 382 -9.63 -1.20 16.06
C ILE A 382 -10.29 -0.79 14.75
N CYS A 383 -11.55 -0.39 14.86
CA CYS A 383 -12.28 0.37 13.86
C CYS A 383 -12.49 1.80 14.38
N GLN A 384 -12.15 2.79 13.55
CA GLN A 384 -12.28 4.21 13.88
C GLN A 384 -13.00 4.94 12.74
N ASP A 385 -13.93 5.82 13.07
CA ASP A 385 -14.61 6.67 12.09
C ASP A 385 -13.62 7.70 11.50
N PHE A 386 -13.48 7.74 10.19
CA PHE A 386 -12.54 8.64 9.51
C PHE A 386 -12.92 10.12 9.69
N LYS A 387 -14.22 10.43 9.67
CA LYS A 387 -14.72 11.80 9.71
C LYS A 387 -14.65 12.40 11.11
N THR A 388 -14.99 11.62 12.14
CA THR A 388 -15.08 12.11 13.53
C THR A 388 -13.88 11.75 14.40
N GLY A 389 -13.11 10.73 14.00
CA GLY A 389 -12.02 10.19 14.81
C GLY A 389 -12.49 9.30 15.95
N GLU A 390 -13.78 9.02 16.09
CA GLU A 390 -14.34 8.20 17.15
C GLU A 390 -14.05 6.71 16.88
N ARG A 391 -13.68 5.99 17.95
CA ARG A 391 -13.55 4.53 17.86
C ARG A 391 -14.93 3.89 17.87
N LYS A 392 -15.21 3.04 16.88
CA LYS A 392 -16.44 2.24 16.79
C LYS A 392 -16.33 1.00 17.67
N TRP A 393 -15.24 0.26 17.52
CA TRP A 393 -14.94 -0.93 18.32
C TRP A 393 -13.43 -1.17 18.40
N ASN A 394 -13.03 -2.07 19.32
CA ASN A 394 -11.69 -2.67 19.34
C ASN A 394 -11.78 -4.14 19.78
N LYS A 395 -10.83 -4.94 19.31
CA LYS A 395 -10.60 -6.32 19.73
C LYS A 395 -9.16 -6.49 20.16
N SER A 396 -8.97 -6.92 21.40
CA SER A 396 -7.66 -7.28 21.96
C SER A 396 -7.78 -8.62 22.70
N GLY A 397 -6.66 -9.21 23.05
CA GLY A 397 -6.62 -10.56 23.63
C GLY A 397 -6.63 -11.65 22.56
N GLU A 398 -6.55 -12.92 22.96
CA GLU A 398 -6.55 -14.08 22.07
C GLU A 398 -5.51 -13.97 20.93
N GLY A 399 -4.31 -13.45 21.24
CA GLY A 399 -3.24 -13.19 20.28
C GLY A 399 -3.35 -11.85 19.54
N ILE A 400 -4.49 -11.14 19.59
CA ILE A 400 -4.68 -9.88 18.87
C ILE A 400 -4.14 -8.72 19.72
N GLN A 401 -2.90 -8.29 19.43
CA GLN A 401 -2.26 -7.16 20.11
C GLN A 401 -1.69 -6.15 19.12
N LYS A 402 -0.77 -6.59 18.27
CA LYS A 402 -0.14 -5.82 17.21
C LYS A 402 -0.07 -6.69 15.96
N GLY A 403 -0.11 -6.06 14.80
CA GLY A 403 -0.10 -6.80 13.55
C GLY A 403 -0.21 -5.89 12.35
N ALA A 404 -0.28 -6.49 11.17
CA ALA A 404 -0.51 -5.84 9.90
C ALA A 404 -1.91 -6.16 9.37
N VAL A 405 -2.47 -5.25 8.58
CA VAL A 405 -3.80 -5.38 7.98
C VAL A 405 -3.75 -5.07 6.49
N HIS A 406 -4.49 -5.85 5.71
CA HIS A 406 -4.75 -5.68 4.28
C HIS A 406 -6.24 -5.84 4.03
N TYR A 407 -6.79 -5.19 3.01
CA TYR A 407 -8.22 -5.27 2.67
C TYR A 407 -8.43 -5.90 1.30
N ALA A 408 -9.35 -6.87 1.23
CA ALA A 408 -9.85 -7.44 -0.01
C ALA A 408 -11.30 -7.91 0.18
N ASP A 409 -12.17 -7.67 -0.80
CA ASP A 409 -13.54 -8.20 -0.91
C ASP A 409 -14.38 -8.16 0.37
N GLY A 410 -14.39 -7.02 1.04
CA GLY A 410 -15.15 -6.82 2.30
C GLY A 410 -14.48 -7.37 3.56
N MET A 411 -13.27 -7.95 3.44
CA MET A 411 -12.57 -8.61 4.51
C MET A 411 -11.24 -7.94 4.85
N LEU A 412 -10.84 -8.03 6.12
CA LEU A 412 -9.53 -7.66 6.64
C LEU A 412 -8.69 -8.93 6.78
N TYR A 413 -7.59 -9.00 6.07
CA TYR A 413 -6.56 -10.02 6.18
C TYR A 413 -5.52 -9.52 7.18
N CYS A 414 -5.44 -10.16 8.33
CA CYS A 414 -4.64 -9.68 9.46
C CYS A 414 -3.54 -10.68 9.81
N VAL A 415 -2.33 -10.17 10.08
CA VAL A 415 -1.19 -10.97 10.57
C VAL A 415 -0.76 -10.43 11.93
N ASN A 416 -0.70 -11.29 12.95
CA ASN A 416 -0.16 -10.94 14.25
C ASN A 416 1.38 -10.87 14.22
N GLU A 417 1.97 -9.80 14.76
CA GLU A 417 3.42 -9.61 14.70
C GLU A 417 4.21 -10.56 15.61
N SER A 418 3.59 -11.08 16.68
CA SER A 418 4.29 -11.85 17.71
C SER A 418 4.52 -13.31 17.33
N ASP A 419 3.50 -13.94 16.75
CA ASP A 419 3.46 -15.38 16.46
C ASP A 419 3.22 -15.70 14.97
N GLY A 420 2.93 -14.68 14.14
CA GLY A 420 2.65 -14.85 12.73
C GLY A 420 1.30 -15.50 12.45
N SER A 421 0.42 -15.64 13.45
CA SER A 421 -0.92 -16.14 13.18
C SER A 421 -1.69 -15.18 12.28
N VAL A 422 -2.42 -15.74 11.32
CA VAL A 422 -3.16 -15.02 10.30
C VAL A 422 -4.64 -15.20 10.56
N PHE A 423 -5.43 -14.12 10.54
CA PHE A 423 -6.87 -14.22 10.69
C PHE A 423 -7.63 -13.33 9.71
N LEU A 424 -8.82 -13.78 9.36
CA LEU A 424 -9.77 -13.09 8.51
C LEU A 424 -10.86 -12.45 9.37
N ALA A 425 -11.18 -11.18 9.13
CA ALA A 425 -12.26 -10.49 9.83
C ALA A 425 -13.07 -9.62 8.86
N VAL A 426 -14.35 -9.43 9.15
CA VAL A 426 -15.23 -8.57 8.33
C VAL A 426 -14.85 -7.11 8.53
N ALA A 427 -14.71 -6.35 7.44
CA ALA A 427 -14.51 -4.90 7.46
C ALA A 427 -15.85 -4.18 7.69
N THR A 428 -16.31 -4.09 8.94
CA THR A 428 -17.57 -3.46 9.32
C THR A 428 -17.42 -2.60 10.58
N PRO A 429 -18.11 -1.45 10.70
CA PRO A 429 -18.12 -0.65 11.91
C PRO A 429 -19.01 -1.22 13.03
N ASP A 430 -19.84 -2.24 12.74
CA ASP A 430 -20.86 -2.76 13.66
C ASP A 430 -20.28 -3.63 14.79
N GLY A 431 -19.02 -4.12 14.62
CA GLY A 431 -18.34 -4.92 15.61
C GLY A 431 -17.29 -5.85 14.98
N PHE A 432 -16.44 -6.42 15.80
CA PHE A 432 -15.45 -7.40 15.34
C PHE A 432 -16.12 -8.74 15.04
N SER A 433 -15.87 -9.28 13.85
CA SER A 433 -16.36 -10.59 13.41
C SER A 433 -15.24 -11.36 12.71
N GLU A 434 -14.60 -12.30 13.40
CA GLU A 434 -13.58 -13.18 12.85
C GLU A 434 -14.22 -14.30 12.02
N LYS A 435 -13.60 -14.63 10.88
CA LYS A 435 -14.10 -15.60 9.89
C LYS A 435 -13.16 -16.78 9.66
N GLY A 436 -12.07 -16.82 10.38
CA GLY A 436 -11.11 -17.92 10.37
C GLY A 436 -9.74 -17.48 10.81
N ARG A 437 -8.94 -18.43 11.26
CA ARG A 437 -7.57 -18.20 11.75
C ARG A 437 -6.74 -19.44 11.52
N PHE A 438 -5.47 -19.22 11.15
CA PHE A 438 -4.48 -20.30 11.05
C PHE A 438 -3.08 -19.79 11.43
N PRO A 439 -2.17 -20.66 11.88
CA PRO A 439 -0.76 -20.30 12.06
C PRO A 439 -0.03 -20.30 10.73
N MET A 440 1.02 -19.49 10.57
CA MET A 440 1.95 -19.72 9.46
C MET A 440 2.49 -21.15 9.51
N PRO A 441 2.69 -21.81 8.35
CA PRO A 441 3.14 -23.21 8.30
C PRO A 441 4.46 -23.48 8.99
N LYS A 442 5.33 -22.46 9.00
CA LYS A 442 6.66 -22.49 9.64
C LYS A 442 7.00 -21.12 10.22
N VAL A 443 7.85 -21.12 11.23
CA VAL A 443 8.45 -19.92 11.82
C VAL A 443 9.90 -19.88 11.42
N THR A 444 10.38 -18.70 11.02
CA THR A 444 11.80 -18.53 10.66
C THR A 444 12.72 -18.75 11.85
N LYS A 445 13.90 -19.29 11.57
CA LYS A 445 15.01 -19.37 12.53
C LYS A 445 15.86 -18.08 12.54
N LEU A 446 15.73 -17.21 11.55
CA LEU A 446 16.55 -16.00 11.42
C LEU A 446 16.21 -14.91 12.43
N ARG A 447 15.11 -15.05 13.19
CA ARG A 447 14.79 -14.18 14.33
C ARG A 447 15.37 -14.66 15.66
N GLU A 448 15.97 -15.83 15.73
CA GLU A 448 16.61 -16.33 16.94
C GLU A 448 17.71 -15.36 17.39
N GLY A 449 17.65 -14.93 18.66
CA GLY A 449 18.61 -13.96 19.22
C GLY A 449 18.36 -12.49 18.81
N THR A 450 17.25 -12.18 18.14
CA THR A 450 16.81 -10.82 17.84
C THR A 450 15.46 -10.50 18.47
N ASN A 451 15.13 -9.20 18.57
CA ASN A 451 13.81 -8.75 18.99
C ASN A 451 12.84 -8.62 17.81
N GLY A 452 13.22 -9.04 16.61
CA GLY A 452 12.42 -8.95 15.39
C GLY A 452 11.10 -9.72 15.49
N LYS A 453 10.08 -9.24 14.77
CA LYS A 453 8.72 -9.77 14.73
C LYS A 453 8.29 -10.02 13.28
N VAL A 454 7.08 -10.53 13.08
CA VAL A 454 6.47 -10.62 11.75
C VAL A 454 5.88 -9.25 11.41
N TRP A 455 6.60 -8.46 10.62
CA TRP A 455 6.20 -7.09 10.27
C TRP A 455 5.85 -6.89 8.81
N THR A 456 5.99 -7.93 7.99
CA THR A 456 5.57 -7.88 6.59
C THR A 456 4.05 -7.86 6.52
N HIS A 457 3.51 -6.96 5.70
CA HIS A 457 2.07 -6.90 5.44
C HIS A 457 1.64 -8.08 4.57
N PRO A 458 0.47 -8.68 4.84
CA PRO A 458 -0.13 -9.63 3.91
C PRO A 458 -0.54 -8.90 2.62
N VAL A 459 -0.59 -9.62 1.51
CA VAL A 459 -1.10 -9.11 0.23
C VAL A 459 -1.98 -10.17 -0.41
N VAL A 460 -3.15 -9.75 -0.88
CA VAL A 460 -4.05 -10.58 -1.68
C VAL A 460 -4.06 -10.07 -3.10
N LEU A 461 -3.85 -10.95 -4.07
CA LEU A 461 -3.93 -10.65 -5.50
C LEU A 461 -4.18 -11.91 -6.32
N ASP A 462 -5.10 -11.82 -7.30
CA ASP A 462 -5.48 -12.91 -8.21
C ASP A 462 -5.90 -14.20 -7.45
N GLY A 463 -6.70 -14.04 -6.37
CA GLY A 463 -7.17 -15.14 -5.53
C GLY A 463 -6.10 -15.74 -4.62
N LYS A 464 -4.93 -15.15 -4.53
CA LYS A 464 -3.78 -15.66 -3.76
C LYS A 464 -3.43 -14.74 -2.59
N LEU A 465 -3.17 -15.32 -1.42
CA LEU A 465 -2.67 -14.64 -0.23
C LEU A 465 -1.17 -14.87 -0.09
N TYR A 466 -0.39 -13.79 -0.10
CA TYR A 466 1.06 -13.82 0.08
C TYR A 466 1.42 -13.39 1.49
N LEU A 467 2.19 -14.23 2.18
CA LEU A 467 2.70 -14.00 3.53
C LEU A 467 4.22 -14.16 3.55
N ARG A 468 4.90 -13.40 4.43
CA ARG A 468 6.34 -13.51 4.60
C ARG A 468 6.75 -13.44 6.06
N ASP A 469 7.69 -14.33 6.46
CA ASP A 469 8.40 -14.29 7.71
C ASP A 469 9.90 -14.44 7.48
N GLN A 470 10.61 -13.32 7.30
CA GLN A 470 12.04 -13.24 6.96
C GLN A 470 12.36 -13.98 5.65
N ASP A 471 13.08 -15.12 5.75
CA ASP A 471 13.46 -15.98 4.64
C ASP A 471 12.31 -16.82 4.09
N LEU A 472 11.20 -16.94 4.83
CA LEU A 472 10.06 -17.77 4.45
C LEU A 472 9.00 -16.93 3.77
N VAL A 473 8.59 -17.34 2.58
CA VAL A 473 7.45 -16.79 1.83
C VAL A 473 6.44 -17.90 1.58
N PHE A 474 5.17 -17.61 1.75
CA PHE A 474 4.07 -18.54 1.55
C PHE A 474 3.03 -17.91 0.63
N CYS A 475 2.46 -18.72 -0.26
CA CYS A 475 1.36 -18.36 -1.13
C CYS A 475 0.20 -19.34 -0.93
N PHE A 476 -0.98 -18.82 -0.61
CA PHE A 476 -2.18 -19.62 -0.36
C PHE A 476 -3.25 -19.29 -1.37
N ASP A 477 -4.11 -20.28 -1.69
CA ASP A 477 -5.34 -20.06 -2.45
C ASP A 477 -6.44 -19.53 -1.52
N VAL A 478 -6.95 -18.35 -1.81
CA VAL A 478 -8.07 -17.72 -1.09
C VAL A 478 -9.25 -17.45 -2.03
N SER A 479 -9.24 -18.01 -3.25
CA SER A 479 -10.36 -17.94 -4.19
C SER A 479 -11.54 -18.84 -3.74
N GLN A 480 -12.78 -18.47 -4.16
CA GLN A 480 -13.98 -19.30 -3.96
C GLN A 480 -14.07 -20.41 -5.00
#